data_4d0afad11a45248f0a92d3c36253bdd4
#
_entry.id   4d0afad11a45248f0a92d3c36253bdd4
#
_cell.length_a   1.000
_cell.length_b   1.000
_cell.length_c   1.000
_cell.angle_alpha   90.00
_cell.angle_beta   90.00
_cell.angle_gamma   90.00
#
_symmetry.space_group_name_H-M   'P 1'
#
loop_
_entity.id
_entity.type
_entity.pdbx_description
1 polymer ?
#
loop_
_entity_poly.entity_id
_entity_poly.type
_entity_poly.pdbx_seq_one_letter_code
_entity_poly.pdbx_strand_id
1 'polypeptide(L)'
;LPIDPSSLTRWRKRIGEEGVETLLAASIDAAHRGGAVRSSSMQQVIVDTTVMPKAIAHPTDSRLLDKSRKHLVKAAEDNGLQLRQNYNRVAPRLAAQIGRYAHAKQFKRMNKAVRTLRTRVGRVHREVQRQLHMLPETAKAKVQDLLQRTGRILTQRAKDKNKLYALHAPEVECISKGKARTPYEFGVKVSIATTLKEGLVVGMRSMPGNPYDGHTLAETLEQVGVLTGTDK
;
A
#
# COMPACT_ATOMS: atom_id res chain seq x y z
N LEU A 1 5.69 25.97 -16.99
CA LEU A 1 6.79 25.76 -16.04
C LEU A 1 6.86 24.28 -15.69
N PRO A 2 8.03 23.62 -15.77
CA PRO A 2 8.18 22.22 -15.33
C PRO A 2 7.97 22.17 -13.82
N ILE A 3 7.01 21.35 -13.39
CA ILE A 3 6.74 21.10 -11.98
C ILE A 3 7.59 19.91 -11.53
N ASP A 4 8.42 20.12 -10.50
CA ASP A 4 9.20 19.07 -9.89
C ASP A 4 8.27 18.00 -9.25
N PRO A 5 8.51 16.68 -9.44
CA PRO A 5 7.70 15.62 -8.87
C PRO A 5 7.53 15.70 -7.35
N SER A 6 8.54 16.23 -6.64
CA SER A 6 8.45 16.44 -5.18
C SER A 6 7.43 17.52 -4.79
N SER A 7 7.20 18.51 -5.67
CA SER A 7 6.20 19.54 -5.47
C SER A 7 4.79 18.96 -5.54
N LEU A 8 4.52 18.04 -6.49
CA LEU A 8 3.25 17.33 -6.56
C LEU A 8 3.01 16.45 -5.33
N THR A 9 4.05 15.81 -4.81
CA THR A 9 3.96 15.01 -3.59
C THR A 9 3.63 15.88 -2.37
N ARG A 10 4.26 17.04 -2.26
CA ARG A 10 3.98 18.02 -1.18
C ARG A 10 2.56 18.60 -1.30
N TRP A 11 2.14 18.93 -2.52
CA TRP A 11 0.80 19.43 -2.80
C TRP A 11 -0.28 18.40 -2.43
N ARG A 12 -0.15 17.14 -2.84
CA ARG A 12 -1.08 16.07 -2.46
C ARG A 12 -1.23 15.90 -0.95
N LYS A 13 -0.12 16.03 -0.20
CA LYS A 13 -0.16 15.96 1.26
C LYS A 13 -0.86 17.15 1.91
N ARG A 14 -0.82 18.32 1.29
CA ARG A 14 -1.48 19.54 1.78
C ARG A 14 -2.97 19.54 1.50
N ILE A 15 -3.36 19.11 0.29
CA ILE A 15 -4.75 19.14 -0.14
C ILE A 15 -5.61 18.11 0.62
N GLY A 16 -5.04 16.96 0.97
CA GLY A 16 -5.73 15.89 1.69
C GLY A 16 -6.87 15.24 0.88
N GLU A 17 -7.68 14.42 1.54
CA GLU A 17 -8.83 13.77 0.92
C GLU A 17 -9.93 14.77 0.56
N GLU A 18 -10.28 15.61 1.50
CA GLU A 18 -11.31 16.66 1.35
C GLU A 18 -11.01 17.62 0.19
N GLY A 19 -9.76 18.03 0.06
CA GLY A 19 -9.36 18.89 -1.05
C GLY A 19 -9.32 18.17 -2.40
N VAL A 20 -9.06 16.87 -2.45
CA VAL A 20 -9.16 16.06 -3.69
C VAL A 20 -10.63 15.94 -4.10
N GLU A 21 -11.53 15.73 -3.17
CA GLU A 21 -12.98 15.67 -3.42
C GLU A 21 -13.52 17.01 -3.92
N THR A 22 -13.10 18.12 -3.30
CA THR A 22 -13.40 19.49 -3.77
C THR A 22 -12.88 19.73 -5.18
N LEU A 23 -11.68 19.26 -5.51
CA LEU A 23 -11.11 19.39 -6.86
C LEU A 23 -11.93 18.60 -7.90
N LEU A 24 -12.39 17.39 -7.55
CA LEU A 24 -13.25 16.60 -8.42
C LEU A 24 -14.59 17.30 -8.64
N ALA A 25 -15.23 17.81 -7.58
CA ALA A 25 -16.48 18.59 -7.68
C ALA A 25 -16.31 19.83 -8.58
N ALA A 26 -15.23 20.59 -8.40
CA ALA A 26 -14.93 21.76 -9.23
C ALA A 26 -14.69 21.37 -10.71
N SER A 27 -14.11 20.20 -10.96
CA SER A 27 -13.88 19.69 -12.33
C SER A 27 -15.20 19.32 -13.00
N ILE A 28 -16.12 18.70 -12.27
CA ILE A 28 -17.48 18.35 -12.75
C ILE A 28 -18.27 19.64 -13.07
N ASP A 29 -18.24 20.61 -12.15
CA ASP A 29 -18.92 21.91 -12.34
C ASP A 29 -18.35 22.68 -13.54
N ALA A 30 -17.03 22.70 -13.71
CA ALA A 30 -16.40 23.31 -14.88
C ALA A 30 -16.80 22.65 -16.19
N ALA A 31 -16.87 21.32 -16.23
CA ALA A 31 -17.32 20.56 -17.41
C ALA A 31 -18.79 20.87 -17.75
N HIS A 32 -19.64 20.99 -16.73
CA HIS A 32 -21.06 21.34 -16.89
C HIS A 32 -21.22 22.76 -17.41
N ARG A 33 -20.56 23.77 -16.79
CA ARG A 33 -20.60 25.18 -17.23
C ARG A 33 -20.00 25.38 -18.62
N GLY A 34 -18.97 24.62 -18.96
CA GLY A 34 -18.35 24.65 -20.29
C GLY A 34 -19.13 23.92 -21.38
N GLY A 35 -20.28 23.31 -21.05
CA GLY A 35 -21.12 22.56 -22.00
C GLY A 35 -20.53 21.22 -22.45
N ALA A 36 -19.44 20.76 -21.83
CA ALA A 36 -18.82 19.47 -22.12
C ALA A 36 -19.70 18.30 -21.66
N VAL A 37 -20.52 18.49 -20.63
CA VAL A 37 -21.43 17.50 -20.08
C VAL A 37 -22.79 18.16 -19.77
N ARG A 38 -23.88 17.45 -20.03
CA ARG A 38 -25.24 17.89 -19.72
C ARG A 38 -25.72 17.28 -18.40
N SER A 39 -26.65 17.94 -17.72
CA SER A 39 -27.26 17.40 -16.49
C SER A 39 -27.89 16.01 -16.70
N SER A 40 -28.46 15.75 -17.89
CA SER A 40 -29.00 14.42 -18.25
C SER A 40 -27.94 13.34 -18.36
N SER A 41 -26.68 13.67 -18.65
CA SER A 41 -25.57 12.71 -18.71
C SER A 41 -25.17 12.19 -17.34
N MET A 42 -25.51 12.93 -16.27
CA MET A 42 -25.24 12.54 -14.87
C MET A 42 -26.22 11.45 -14.36
N GLN A 43 -27.33 11.23 -15.05
CA GLN A 43 -28.34 10.25 -14.65
C GLN A 43 -27.94 8.80 -14.92
N GLN A 44 -26.93 8.57 -15.78
CA GLN A 44 -26.44 7.25 -16.14
C GLN A 44 -24.92 7.24 -16.06
N VAL A 45 -24.38 6.41 -15.18
CA VAL A 45 -22.94 6.26 -14.98
C VAL A 45 -22.50 4.82 -15.17
N ILE A 46 -21.29 4.64 -15.67
CA ILE A 46 -20.57 3.37 -15.69
C ILE A 46 -19.68 3.34 -14.48
N VAL A 47 -19.82 2.31 -13.66
CA VAL A 47 -18.93 2.07 -12.50
C VAL A 47 -18.06 0.86 -12.81
N ASP A 48 -16.74 1.04 -12.76
CA ASP A 48 -15.77 -0.03 -12.93
C ASP A 48 -14.69 0.03 -11.85
N THR A 49 -14.06 -1.10 -11.58
CA THR A 49 -12.97 -1.17 -10.62
C THR A 49 -11.62 -1.37 -11.31
N THR A 50 -10.63 -0.66 -10.83
CA THR A 50 -9.26 -0.82 -11.30
C THR A 50 -8.29 -0.91 -10.13
N VAL A 51 -7.03 -1.21 -10.42
CA VAL A 51 -5.95 -1.18 -9.44
C VAL A 51 -5.16 0.11 -9.61
N MET A 52 -5.07 0.90 -8.56
CA MET A 52 -4.10 1.97 -8.46
C MET A 52 -2.77 1.34 -8.01
N PRO A 53 -1.80 1.10 -8.91
CA PRO A 53 -0.57 0.44 -8.54
C PRO A 53 0.27 1.34 -7.63
N LYS A 54 0.93 0.73 -6.65
CA LYS A 54 1.91 1.41 -5.80
C LYS A 54 3.33 1.07 -6.24
N ALA A 55 4.21 2.04 -6.18
CA ALA A 55 5.64 1.87 -6.49
C ALA A 55 6.35 1.06 -5.38
N ILE A 56 6.12 -0.24 -5.37
CA ILE A 56 6.77 -1.17 -4.45
C ILE A 56 7.65 -2.17 -5.19
N ALA A 57 8.75 -2.57 -4.58
CA ALA A 57 9.52 -3.72 -5.08
C ALA A 57 8.68 -4.99 -4.95
N HIS A 58 8.77 -5.90 -5.94
CA HIS A 58 8.05 -7.18 -5.89
C HIS A 58 8.23 -7.87 -4.53
N PRO A 59 7.14 -8.11 -3.79
CA PRO A 59 7.19 -8.56 -2.41
C PRO A 59 7.57 -10.04 -2.32
N THR A 60 8.76 -10.31 -1.82
CA THR A 60 9.18 -11.66 -1.42
C THR A 60 9.43 -11.68 0.09
N ASP A 61 9.22 -12.82 0.75
CA ASP A 61 9.46 -12.96 2.19
C ASP A 61 10.87 -12.50 2.57
N SER A 62 11.88 -12.85 1.78
CA SER A 62 13.26 -12.48 2.05
C SER A 62 13.50 -10.97 1.99
N ARG A 63 12.90 -10.27 1.00
CA ARG A 63 13.00 -8.80 0.87
C ARG A 63 12.26 -8.10 2.01
N LEU A 64 11.05 -8.55 2.33
CA LEU A 64 10.26 -7.97 3.42
C LEU A 64 10.96 -8.15 4.76
N LEU A 65 11.48 -9.34 5.06
CA LEU A 65 12.22 -9.63 6.28
C LEU A 65 13.50 -8.78 6.40
N ASP A 66 14.33 -8.71 5.35
CA ASP A 66 15.56 -7.91 5.43
C ASP A 66 15.26 -6.40 5.49
N LYS A 67 14.23 -5.93 4.79
CA LYS A 67 13.78 -4.53 4.87
C LYS A 67 13.29 -4.18 6.28
N SER A 68 12.49 -5.06 6.90
CA SER A 68 12.04 -4.89 8.28
C SER A 68 13.21 -4.81 9.26
N ARG A 69 14.19 -5.73 9.11
CA ARG A 69 15.42 -5.70 9.91
C ARG A 69 16.14 -4.37 9.77
N LYS A 70 16.37 -3.89 8.53
CA LYS A 70 17.06 -2.62 8.27
C LYS A 70 16.37 -1.45 8.96
N HIS A 71 15.04 -1.38 8.88
CA HIS A 71 14.28 -0.32 9.53
C HIS A 71 14.33 -0.41 11.07
N LEU A 72 14.23 -1.63 11.63
CA LEU A 72 14.37 -1.81 13.09
C LEU A 72 15.75 -1.45 13.59
N VAL A 73 16.81 -1.85 12.89
CA VAL A 73 18.19 -1.50 13.24
C VAL A 73 18.39 0.01 13.17
N LYS A 74 17.95 0.64 12.08
CA LYS A 74 18.01 2.10 11.94
C LYS A 74 17.23 2.82 13.06
N ALA A 75 16.02 2.36 13.36
CA ALA A 75 15.23 2.94 14.44
C ALA A 75 15.92 2.79 15.81
N ALA A 76 16.62 1.68 16.05
CA ALA A 76 17.42 1.49 17.26
C ALA A 76 18.61 2.45 17.29
N GLU A 77 19.36 2.55 16.19
CA GLU A 77 20.50 3.46 16.06
C GLU A 77 20.08 4.94 16.23
N ASP A 78 19.03 5.38 15.54
CA ASP A 78 18.51 6.75 15.60
C ASP A 78 18.03 7.14 17.04
N ASN A 79 17.71 6.17 17.88
CA ASN A 79 17.22 6.39 19.24
C ASN A 79 18.18 5.89 20.35
N GLY A 80 19.41 5.55 20.01
CA GLY A 80 20.43 5.14 20.99
C GLY A 80 20.18 3.78 21.66
N LEU A 81 19.29 2.94 21.11
CA LEU A 81 19.04 1.60 21.63
C LEU A 81 20.19 0.65 21.29
N GLN A 82 20.59 -0.14 22.26
CA GLN A 82 21.70 -1.08 22.11
C GLN A 82 21.20 -2.44 21.62
N LEU A 83 21.68 -2.86 20.45
CA LEU A 83 21.38 -4.18 19.88
C LEU A 83 22.58 -5.11 20.04
N ARG A 84 22.38 -6.30 20.62
CA ARG A 84 23.42 -7.34 20.71
C ARG A 84 23.89 -7.77 19.34
N GLN A 85 22.94 -7.86 18.36
CA GLN A 85 23.20 -8.27 16.98
C GLN A 85 22.28 -7.52 16.03
N ASN A 86 22.84 -6.81 15.06
CA ASN A 86 22.07 -6.12 14.01
C ASN A 86 21.93 -6.92 12.72
N TYR A 87 22.75 -7.96 12.54
CA TYR A 87 22.81 -8.81 11.34
C TYR A 87 23.07 -8.06 10.01
N ASN A 88 23.64 -6.85 10.04
CA ASN A 88 23.86 -6.02 8.85
C ASN A 88 24.70 -6.71 7.77
N ARG A 89 25.68 -7.53 8.15
CA ARG A 89 26.54 -8.26 7.19
C ARG A 89 25.92 -9.56 6.68
N VAL A 90 25.13 -10.24 7.50
CA VAL A 90 24.71 -11.62 7.23
C VAL A 90 23.33 -11.68 6.60
N ALA A 91 22.39 -10.84 7.02
CA ALA A 91 21.02 -10.88 6.54
C ALA A 91 20.89 -10.54 5.04
N PRO A 92 21.58 -9.54 4.47
CA PRO A 92 21.52 -9.27 3.03
C PRO A 92 22.06 -10.44 2.18
N ARG A 93 23.16 -11.07 2.64
CA ARG A 93 23.73 -12.24 1.97
C ARG A 93 22.77 -13.41 1.98
N LEU A 94 22.10 -13.65 3.09
CA LEU A 94 21.10 -14.68 3.25
C LEU A 94 19.86 -14.41 2.37
N ALA A 95 19.40 -13.16 2.29
CA ALA A 95 18.31 -12.75 1.42
C ALA A 95 18.64 -12.97 -0.07
N ALA A 96 19.85 -12.64 -0.50
CA ALA A 96 20.35 -12.92 -1.85
C ALA A 96 20.44 -14.44 -2.13
N GLN A 97 20.91 -15.22 -1.16
CA GLN A 97 20.97 -16.68 -1.27
C GLN A 97 19.58 -17.32 -1.40
N ILE A 98 18.59 -16.83 -0.67
CA ILE A 98 17.18 -17.24 -0.80
C ILE A 98 16.70 -17.02 -2.22
N GLY A 99 17.00 -15.86 -2.83
CA GLY A 99 16.65 -15.58 -4.22
C GLY A 99 17.28 -16.55 -5.21
N ARG A 100 18.57 -16.89 -5.03
CA ARG A 100 19.26 -17.89 -5.86
C ARG A 100 18.64 -19.28 -5.74
N TYR A 101 18.30 -19.70 -4.52
CA TYR A 101 17.63 -21.00 -4.30
C TYR A 101 16.24 -21.05 -4.92
N ALA A 102 15.49 -19.93 -4.86
CA ALA A 102 14.18 -19.82 -5.51
C ALA A 102 14.30 -19.98 -7.03
N HIS A 103 15.24 -19.25 -7.65
CA HIS A 103 15.51 -19.33 -9.09
C HIS A 103 15.92 -20.73 -9.52
N ALA A 104 16.79 -21.40 -8.74
CA ALA A 104 17.22 -22.78 -8.98
C ALA A 104 16.20 -23.84 -8.56
N LYS A 105 14.96 -23.44 -8.19
CA LYS A 105 13.88 -24.35 -7.72
C LYS A 105 14.27 -25.24 -6.53
N GLN A 106 15.29 -24.87 -5.75
CA GLN A 106 15.76 -25.58 -4.56
C GLN A 106 14.93 -25.21 -3.31
N PHE A 107 13.64 -25.50 -3.33
CA PHE A 107 12.68 -25.00 -2.33
C PHE A 107 12.99 -25.47 -0.89
N LYS A 108 13.54 -26.68 -0.68
CA LYS A 108 13.93 -27.15 0.67
C LYS A 108 15.02 -26.24 1.28
N ARG A 109 16.07 -25.92 0.49
CA ARG A 109 17.16 -25.02 0.90
C ARG A 109 16.66 -23.58 1.09
N MET A 110 15.83 -23.11 0.16
CA MET A 110 15.19 -21.79 0.25
C MET A 110 14.41 -21.64 1.56
N ASN A 111 13.53 -22.61 1.87
CA ASN A 111 12.69 -22.56 3.08
C ASN A 111 13.53 -22.63 4.38
N LYS A 112 14.64 -23.39 4.38
CA LYS A 112 15.59 -23.40 5.51
C LYS A 112 16.23 -22.03 5.71
N ALA A 113 16.68 -21.39 4.62
CA ALA A 113 17.30 -20.08 4.67
C ALA A 113 16.30 -18.97 5.07
N VAL A 114 15.04 -19.03 4.59
CA VAL A 114 13.96 -18.12 5.02
C VAL A 114 13.71 -18.25 6.52
N ARG A 115 13.62 -19.47 7.06
CA ARG A 115 13.46 -19.69 8.51
C ARG A 115 14.60 -19.08 9.30
N THR A 116 15.84 -19.26 8.84
CA THR A 116 17.02 -18.65 9.48
C THR A 116 16.95 -17.13 9.47
N LEU A 117 16.58 -16.52 8.33
CA LEU A 117 16.42 -15.07 8.22
C LEU A 117 15.31 -14.58 9.16
N ARG A 118 14.16 -15.24 9.16
CA ARG A 118 13.02 -14.92 10.04
C ARG A 118 13.40 -14.97 11.52
N THR A 119 14.15 -15.98 11.94
CA THR A 119 14.67 -16.09 13.31
C THR A 119 15.57 -14.90 13.70
N ARG A 120 16.47 -14.47 12.78
CA ARG A 120 17.35 -13.33 13.02
C ARG A 120 16.59 -12.01 13.12
N VAL A 121 15.65 -11.78 12.21
CA VAL A 121 14.77 -10.59 12.27
C VAL A 121 13.93 -10.60 13.55
N GLY A 122 13.39 -11.76 13.94
CA GLY A 122 12.65 -11.91 15.18
C GLY A 122 13.46 -11.63 16.43
N ARG A 123 14.80 -11.89 16.42
CA ARG A 123 15.68 -11.50 17.51
C ARG A 123 15.81 -9.97 17.63
N VAL A 124 16.07 -9.30 16.51
CA VAL A 124 16.13 -7.82 16.48
C VAL A 124 14.80 -7.21 16.92
N HIS A 125 13.67 -7.74 16.39
CA HIS A 125 12.33 -7.28 16.76
C HIS A 125 12.11 -7.36 18.29
N ARG A 126 12.35 -8.51 18.90
CA ARG A 126 12.18 -8.68 20.36
C ARG A 126 13.12 -7.82 21.17
N GLU A 127 14.33 -7.55 20.67
CA GLU A 127 15.31 -6.71 21.37
C GLU A 127 14.88 -5.24 21.36
N VAL A 128 14.44 -4.71 20.23
CA VAL A 128 13.85 -3.37 20.14
C VAL A 128 12.58 -3.26 20.99
N GLN A 129 11.72 -4.28 20.94
CA GLN A 129 10.47 -4.30 21.72
C GLN A 129 10.71 -4.23 23.23
N ARG A 130 11.72 -4.94 23.75
CA ARG A 130 12.08 -4.88 25.18
C ARG A 130 12.56 -3.50 25.62
N GLN A 131 13.16 -2.74 24.72
CA GLN A 131 13.70 -1.41 25.00
C GLN A 131 12.72 -0.27 24.64
N LEU A 132 11.51 -0.59 24.17
CA LEU A 132 10.51 0.39 23.74
C LEU A 132 10.15 1.40 24.84
N HIS A 133 10.18 0.97 26.11
CA HIS A 133 9.89 1.81 27.27
C HIS A 133 10.95 2.90 27.51
N MET A 134 12.14 2.75 26.95
CA MET A 134 13.24 3.73 27.07
C MET A 134 13.10 4.90 26.08
N LEU A 135 12.19 4.79 25.11
CA LEU A 135 12.02 5.79 24.07
C LEU A 135 11.15 6.97 24.51
N PRO A 136 11.48 8.20 24.05
CA PRO A 136 10.58 9.34 24.21
C PRO A 136 9.26 9.10 23.44
N GLU A 137 8.15 9.62 23.95
CA GLU A 137 6.81 9.37 23.38
C GLU A 137 6.72 9.71 21.89
N THR A 138 7.43 10.74 21.42
CA THR A 138 7.48 11.14 19.99
C THR A 138 8.09 10.07 19.09
N ALA A 139 9.03 9.29 19.56
CA ALA A 139 9.67 8.19 18.83
C ALA A 139 8.94 6.86 19.05
N LYS A 140 8.39 6.66 20.25
CA LYS A 140 7.75 5.41 20.68
C LYS A 140 6.62 4.98 19.76
N ALA A 141 5.71 5.90 19.41
CA ALA A 141 4.58 5.60 18.50
C ALA A 141 5.07 5.10 17.13
N LYS A 142 6.10 5.72 16.55
CA LYS A 142 6.68 5.33 15.27
C LYS A 142 7.37 3.97 15.33
N VAL A 143 8.12 3.71 16.40
CA VAL A 143 8.81 2.43 16.59
C VAL A 143 7.79 1.32 16.88
N GLN A 144 6.75 1.61 17.62
CA GLN A 144 5.66 0.66 17.90
C GLN A 144 4.92 0.25 16.64
N ASP A 145 4.58 1.20 15.75
CA ASP A 145 3.98 0.90 14.44
C ASP A 145 4.92 0.01 13.59
N LEU A 146 6.22 0.33 13.55
CA LEU A 146 7.22 -0.48 12.87
C LEU A 146 7.32 -1.91 13.45
N LEU A 147 7.28 -2.05 14.77
CA LEU A 147 7.25 -3.34 15.44
C LEU A 147 5.98 -4.13 15.09
N GLN A 148 4.82 -3.50 15.09
CA GLN A 148 3.56 -4.13 14.72
C GLN A 148 3.59 -4.66 13.29
N ARG A 149 4.01 -3.84 12.32
CA ARG A 149 4.16 -4.26 10.92
C ARG A 149 5.20 -5.35 10.75
N THR A 150 6.33 -5.27 11.43
CA THR A 150 7.35 -6.33 11.41
C THR A 150 6.83 -7.62 12.02
N GLY A 151 6.06 -7.55 13.09
CA GLY A 151 5.39 -8.69 13.71
C GLY A 151 4.48 -9.42 12.73
N ARG A 152 3.68 -8.69 11.94
CA ARG A 152 2.86 -9.27 10.85
C ARG A 152 3.73 -10.01 9.83
N ILE A 153 4.83 -9.40 9.35
CA ILE A 153 5.75 -10.02 8.38
C ILE A 153 6.42 -11.29 8.96
N LEU A 154 6.72 -11.30 10.26
CA LEU A 154 7.33 -12.46 10.93
C LEU A 154 6.37 -13.64 11.04
N THR A 155 5.08 -13.41 11.17
CA THR A 155 4.07 -14.45 11.38
C THR A 155 3.36 -14.87 10.10
N GLN A 156 3.25 -13.99 9.10
CA GLN A 156 2.50 -14.27 7.88
C GLN A 156 3.03 -15.49 7.10
N ARG A 157 2.09 -16.22 6.51
CA ARG A 157 2.33 -17.40 5.68
C ARG A 157 1.87 -17.19 4.25
N ALA A 158 2.26 -18.08 3.32
CA ALA A 158 1.96 -17.93 1.90
C ALA A 158 0.46 -17.83 1.59
N LYS A 159 -0.40 -18.57 2.30
CA LYS A 159 -1.85 -18.64 2.07
C LYS A 159 -2.68 -17.70 2.96
N ASP A 160 -2.05 -16.91 3.81
CA ASP A 160 -2.80 -16.01 4.68
C ASP A 160 -3.50 -14.93 3.85
N LYS A 161 -4.71 -14.58 4.28
CA LYS A 161 -5.43 -13.38 3.84
C LYS A 161 -4.81 -12.15 4.54
N ASN A 162 -4.99 -10.97 3.99
CA ASN A 162 -4.53 -9.69 4.56
C ASN A 162 -3.02 -9.65 4.87
N LYS A 163 -2.19 -10.18 3.97
CA LYS A 163 -0.73 -10.13 4.10
C LYS A 163 -0.23 -8.70 3.93
N LEU A 164 0.89 -8.40 4.58
CA LEU A 164 1.62 -7.17 4.34
C LEU A 164 2.57 -7.36 3.16
N TYR A 165 2.41 -6.58 2.11
CA TYR A 165 3.21 -6.64 0.89
C TYR A 165 4.28 -5.54 0.83
N ALA A 166 4.10 -4.46 1.59
CA ALA A 166 5.09 -3.39 1.71
C ALA A 166 5.11 -2.83 3.14
N LEU A 167 6.30 -2.60 3.68
CA LEU A 167 6.44 -2.08 5.04
C LEU A 167 6.00 -0.60 5.14
N HIS A 168 6.26 0.18 4.07
CA HIS A 168 5.97 1.61 4.02
C HIS A 168 4.58 1.95 3.46
N ALA A 169 3.89 0.96 2.90
CA ALA A 169 2.57 1.10 2.31
C ALA A 169 1.71 -0.12 2.73
N PRO A 170 1.22 -0.14 3.99
CA PRO A 170 0.49 -1.27 4.54
C PRO A 170 -0.86 -1.50 3.88
N GLU A 171 -1.40 -0.51 3.18
CA GLU A 171 -2.64 -0.54 2.41
C GLU A 171 -2.54 -1.34 1.10
N VAL A 172 -1.31 -1.72 0.69
CA VAL A 172 -1.11 -2.44 -0.58
C VAL A 172 -1.65 -3.86 -0.48
N GLU A 173 -2.54 -4.18 -1.41
CA GLU A 173 -3.09 -5.51 -1.62
C GLU A 173 -2.47 -6.21 -2.84
N CYS A 174 -2.58 -7.53 -2.89
CA CYS A 174 -2.23 -8.34 -4.04
C CYS A 174 -3.52 -8.69 -4.80
N ILE A 175 -3.74 -8.04 -5.92
CA ILE A 175 -4.98 -8.12 -6.69
C ILE A 175 -4.74 -8.97 -7.93
N SER A 176 -5.53 -10.05 -8.08
CA SER A 176 -5.48 -10.89 -9.27
C SER A 176 -6.27 -10.23 -10.40
N LYS A 177 -5.63 -10.09 -11.55
CA LYS A 177 -6.24 -9.50 -12.78
C LYS A 177 -6.53 -10.54 -13.87
N GLY A 178 -6.21 -11.81 -13.66
CA GLY A 178 -6.41 -12.85 -14.68
C GLY A 178 -5.57 -12.67 -15.96
N LYS A 179 -4.62 -11.71 -15.98
CA LYS A 179 -3.77 -11.45 -17.13
C LYS A 179 -2.63 -12.49 -17.21
N ALA A 180 -2.40 -13.08 -18.38
CA ALA A 180 -1.39 -14.11 -18.57
C ALA A 180 0.05 -13.65 -18.22
N ARG A 181 0.42 -12.41 -18.57
CA ARG A 181 1.77 -11.88 -18.34
C ARG A 181 1.98 -11.29 -16.93
N THR A 182 0.95 -10.67 -16.37
CA THR A 182 0.97 -10.04 -15.05
C THR A 182 -0.25 -10.46 -14.24
N PRO A 183 -0.24 -11.71 -13.71
CA PRO A 183 -1.42 -12.26 -13.04
C PRO A 183 -1.79 -11.51 -11.75
N TYR A 184 -0.82 -10.82 -11.14
CA TYR A 184 -1.01 -10.07 -9.90
C TYR A 184 -0.50 -8.64 -10.03
N GLU A 185 -1.32 -7.70 -9.57
CA GLU A 185 -0.96 -6.29 -9.42
C GLU A 185 -0.93 -5.94 -7.93
N PHE A 186 0.05 -5.10 -7.53
CA PHE A 186 0.20 -4.67 -6.14
C PHE A 186 -0.19 -3.20 -6.01
N GLY A 187 -1.26 -2.94 -5.30
CA GLY A 187 -1.81 -1.60 -5.16
C GLY A 187 -3.06 -1.58 -4.30
N VAL A 188 -3.87 -0.57 -4.51
CA VAL A 188 -5.18 -0.43 -3.87
C VAL A 188 -6.25 -0.52 -4.95
N LYS A 189 -7.33 -1.24 -4.67
CA LYS A 189 -8.51 -1.24 -5.55
C LYS A 189 -9.15 0.14 -5.51
N VAL A 190 -9.53 0.65 -6.66
CA VAL A 190 -10.25 1.91 -6.82
C VAL A 190 -11.50 1.64 -7.64
N SER A 191 -12.64 2.13 -7.17
CA SER A 191 -13.88 2.18 -7.95
C SER A 191 -13.98 3.55 -8.60
N ILE A 192 -14.27 3.61 -9.90
CA ILE A 192 -14.36 4.82 -10.70
C ILE A 192 -15.72 4.85 -11.36
N ALA A 193 -16.41 5.98 -11.22
CA ALA A 193 -17.65 6.25 -11.94
C ALA A 193 -17.42 7.28 -13.03
N THR A 194 -17.90 7.00 -14.24
CA THR A 194 -17.83 7.90 -15.39
C THR A 194 -19.20 8.08 -16.02
N THR A 195 -19.47 9.24 -16.65
CA THR A 195 -20.66 9.42 -17.47
C THR A 195 -20.63 8.46 -18.65
N LEU A 196 -21.81 7.95 -19.05
CA LEU A 196 -21.93 6.92 -20.09
C LEU A 196 -21.43 7.40 -21.46
N LYS A 197 -21.71 8.64 -21.83
CA LYS A 197 -21.43 9.18 -23.18
C LYS A 197 -20.07 9.85 -23.27
N GLU A 198 -19.79 10.75 -22.34
CA GLU A 198 -18.62 11.63 -22.40
C GLU A 198 -17.39 11.02 -21.71
N GLY A 199 -17.59 10.01 -20.86
CA GLY A 199 -16.50 9.39 -20.09
C GLY A 199 -15.91 10.32 -19.03
N LEU A 200 -16.63 11.38 -18.62
CA LEU A 200 -16.19 12.26 -17.52
C LEU A 200 -16.20 11.48 -16.20
N VAL A 201 -15.11 11.54 -15.45
CA VAL A 201 -15.06 10.98 -14.10
C VAL A 201 -15.93 11.82 -13.16
N VAL A 202 -16.94 11.19 -12.57
CA VAL A 202 -17.90 11.82 -11.65
C VAL A 202 -17.87 11.21 -10.24
N GLY A 203 -17.07 10.17 -10.03
CA GLY A 203 -16.82 9.57 -8.73
C GLY A 203 -15.55 8.72 -8.74
N MET A 204 -14.83 8.69 -7.62
CA MET A 204 -13.65 7.87 -7.46
C MET A 204 -13.42 7.55 -5.97
N ARG A 205 -13.46 6.28 -5.61
CA ARG A 205 -13.29 5.80 -4.23
C ARG A 205 -12.17 4.77 -4.13
N SER A 206 -11.33 4.92 -3.11
CA SER A 206 -10.36 3.91 -2.72
C SER A 206 -11.05 2.82 -1.89
N MET A 207 -10.85 1.55 -2.27
CA MET A 207 -11.50 0.38 -1.68
C MET A 207 -10.48 -0.49 -0.93
N PRO A 208 -10.23 -0.24 0.37
CA PRO A 208 -9.28 -1.01 1.16
C PRO A 208 -9.71 -2.47 1.30
N GLY A 209 -8.73 -3.39 1.41
CA GLY A 209 -9.01 -4.82 1.63
C GLY A 209 -9.47 -5.58 0.39
N ASN A 210 -9.40 -4.98 -0.81
CA ASN A 210 -9.77 -5.60 -2.08
C ASN A 210 -11.16 -6.27 -2.07
N PRO A 211 -12.26 -5.53 -1.74
CA PRO A 211 -13.60 -6.09 -1.70
C PRO A 211 -14.04 -6.62 -3.06
N TYR A 212 -15.09 -7.46 -3.08
CA TYR A 212 -15.74 -7.87 -4.32
C TYR A 212 -16.35 -6.63 -5.03
N ASP A 213 -16.28 -6.58 -6.36
CA ASP A 213 -16.64 -5.38 -7.14
C ASP A 213 -18.09 -4.92 -6.90
N GLY A 214 -19.03 -5.86 -6.75
CA GLY A 214 -20.42 -5.53 -6.42
C GLY A 214 -20.60 -4.81 -5.07
N HIS A 215 -19.71 -5.04 -4.11
CA HIS A 215 -19.76 -4.36 -2.82
C HIS A 215 -19.25 -2.92 -2.86
N THR A 216 -18.57 -2.52 -3.93
CA THR A 216 -18.03 -1.16 -4.09
C THR A 216 -19.04 -0.19 -4.72
N LEU A 217 -20.13 -0.72 -5.29
CA LEU A 217 -21.09 0.05 -6.08
C LEU A 217 -21.82 1.10 -5.25
N ALA A 218 -22.35 0.71 -4.09
CA ALA A 218 -23.16 1.59 -3.25
C ALA A 218 -22.40 2.85 -2.81
N GLU A 219 -21.19 2.68 -2.25
CA GLU A 219 -20.36 3.80 -1.80
C GLU A 219 -19.95 4.72 -2.96
N THR A 220 -19.72 4.15 -4.16
CA THR A 220 -19.35 4.92 -5.34
C THR A 220 -20.53 5.74 -5.87
N LEU A 221 -21.72 5.15 -5.90
CA LEU A 221 -22.95 5.85 -6.32
C LEU A 221 -23.36 6.95 -5.33
N GLU A 222 -23.21 6.70 -4.03
CA GLU A 222 -23.41 7.73 -3.00
C GLU A 222 -22.53 8.95 -3.26
N GLN A 223 -21.23 8.74 -3.51
CA GLN A 223 -20.32 9.84 -3.84
C GLN A 223 -20.76 10.58 -5.11
N VAL A 224 -21.16 9.83 -6.16
CA VAL A 224 -21.65 10.44 -7.41
C VAL A 224 -22.86 11.32 -7.11
N GLY A 225 -23.84 10.85 -6.33
CA GLY A 225 -25.02 11.64 -5.93
C GLY A 225 -24.63 12.95 -5.24
N VAL A 226 -23.72 12.88 -4.26
CA VAL A 226 -23.22 14.06 -3.55
C VAL A 226 -22.50 15.05 -4.48
N LEU A 227 -21.61 14.54 -5.37
CA LEU A 227 -20.79 15.40 -6.25
C LEU A 227 -21.57 16.01 -7.42
N THR A 228 -22.64 15.35 -7.88
CA THR A 228 -23.43 15.81 -9.04
C THR A 228 -24.74 16.48 -8.64
N GLY A 229 -25.09 16.48 -7.34
CA GLY A 229 -26.37 17.00 -6.85
C GLY A 229 -27.57 16.19 -7.32
N THR A 230 -27.37 14.94 -7.75
CA THR A 230 -28.43 14.04 -8.14
C THR A 230 -28.73 13.11 -6.97
N ASP A 231 -29.68 13.51 -6.13
CA ASP A 231 -30.26 12.62 -5.12
C ASP A 231 -31.09 11.55 -5.84
N LYS A 232 -30.46 10.45 -6.27
CA LYS A 232 -31.00 9.08 -6.41
C LYS A 232 -30.09 8.19 -7.23
#